data_7720248a89e115fb8abd51d31a2d80d1
#
_entry.id   7720248a89e115fb8abd51d31a2d80d1
#
_cell.length_a   1.000
_cell.length_b   1.000
_cell.length_c   1.000
_cell.angle_alpha   90.00
_cell.angle_beta   90.00
_cell.angle_gamma   90.00
#
_symmetry.space_group_name_H-M   'P 1'
#
loop_
_entity.id
_entity.type
_entity.pdbx_description
1 polymer ?
#
loop_
_entity_poly.entity_id
_entity_poly.type
_entity_poly.pdbx_seq_one_letter_code
_entity_poly.pdbx_strand_id
1 'polypeptide(L)'
;MLLKPDKIMRLKDKNMNDLLFSVFPNENFVDIGLYQYGWEHCAPAHSFGPAARNHYIFHYVISGTGTLMADNSAGETITYQVKSGQGFMLFPGQINTYIADTGFPWEYTWVEFDGLRAKEIVETAGLSPDHPVYHSHSADLRQKMMEEMLYISHN
;
A
#
# COMPACT_ATOMS: atom_id res chain seq x y z
N MET A 1 13.64 11.89 11.36
CA MET A 1 14.13 12.72 10.23
C MET A 1 13.41 12.32 8.97
N LEU A 2 12.55 13.19 8.48
CA LEU A 2 11.85 12.95 7.22
C LEU A 2 12.85 13.25 6.08
N LEU A 3 13.25 12.22 5.37
CA LEU A 3 14.03 12.41 4.15
C LEU A 3 13.13 13.07 3.11
N LYS A 4 13.59 14.15 2.51
CA LYS A 4 12.87 14.77 1.40
C LYS A 4 13.01 13.87 0.18
N PRO A 5 11.95 13.65 -0.58
CA PRO A 5 12.07 12.90 -1.82
C PRO A 5 12.91 13.66 -2.83
N ASP A 6 13.84 12.98 -3.46
CA ASP A 6 14.70 13.62 -4.49
C ASP A 6 13.90 13.94 -5.75
N LYS A 7 12.79 13.29 -5.94
CA LYS A 7 11.95 13.52 -7.12
C LYS A 7 10.50 13.09 -6.87
N ILE A 8 9.60 14.01 -7.06
CA ILE A 8 8.15 13.73 -7.13
C ILE A 8 7.76 13.69 -8.60
N MET A 9 7.15 12.60 -9.03
CA MET A 9 6.67 12.44 -10.40
C MET A 9 5.17 12.29 -10.43
N ARG A 10 4.52 13.10 -11.26
CA ARG A 10 3.10 12.95 -11.55
C ARG A 10 2.95 12.43 -12.97
N LEU A 11 2.39 11.25 -13.10
CA LEU A 11 2.13 10.62 -14.37
C LEU A 11 0.63 10.52 -14.59
N LYS A 12 0.21 10.87 -15.79
CA LYS A 12 -1.15 10.63 -16.25
C LYS A 12 -1.10 9.52 -17.29
N ASP A 13 -1.60 8.36 -16.93
CA ASP A 13 -1.63 7.21 -17.82
C ASP A 13 -2.76 7.36 -18.85
N LYS A 14 -2.54 6.78 -20.04
CA LYS A 14 -3.53 6.68 -21.12
C LYS A 14 -4.79 5.88 -20.72
N ASN A 15 -4.70 5.12 -19.62
CA ASN A 15 -5.79 4.32 -19.07
C ASN A 15 -6.61 5.04 -18.00
N MET A 16 -6.54 6.37 -17.91
CA MET A 16 -7.28 7.19 -16.96
C MET A 16 -6.88 7.04 -15.49
N ASN A 17 -5.65 6.57 -15.20
CA ASN A 17 -5.10 6.61 -13.86
C ASN A 17 -4.43 7.95 -13.61
N ASP A 18 -4.75 8.58 -12.49
CA ASP A 18 -3.93 9.64 -11.93
C ASP A 18 -2.99 9.00 -10.91
N LEU A 19 -1.69 9.07 -11.18
CA LEU A 19 -0.65 8.47 -10.36
C LEU A 19 0.33 9.52 -9.86
N LEU A 20 0.56 9.51 -8.55
CA LEU A 20 1.61 10.28 -7.91
C LEU A 20 2.49 9.35 -7.10
N PHE A 21 3.79 9.40 -7.33
CA PHE A 21 4.75 8.63 -6.53
C PHE A 21 6.08 9.36 -6.32
N SER A 22 6.77 8.98 -5.26
CA SER A 22 8.10 9.46 -4.94
C SER A 22 9.03 8.30 -4.68
N VAL A 23 10.28 8.43 -5.13
CA VAL A 23 11.33 7.43 -4.93
C VAL A 23 12.45 8.05 -4.10
N PHE A 24 12.86 7.36 -3.05
CA PHE A 24 13.99 7.75 -2.22
C PHE A 24 15.22 6.92 -2.59
N PRO A 25 16.41 7.53 -2.69
CA PRO A 25 17.62 6.76 -2.83
C PRO A 25 17.85 5.90 -1.59
N ASN A 26 18.33 4.68 -1.82
CA ASN A 26 18.62 3.76 -0.74
C ASN A 26 19.91 4.18 -0.03
N GLU A 27 19.76 4.98 0.99
CA GLU A 27 20.86 5.35 1.85
C GLU A 27 20.85 4.53 3.14
N ASN A 28 22.01 4.09 3.50
CA ASN A 28 22.39 3.28 4.66
C ASN A 28 21.36 3.15 5.80
N PHE A 29 21.06 1.91 6.14
CA PHE A 29 20.08 1.42 6.95
C PHE A 29 20.04 1.73 8.32
N VAL A 30 18.98 2.11 8.62
CA VAL A 30 18.39 2.32 9.89
C VAL A 30 17.32 1.32 10.15
N ASP A 31 16.62 1.43 11.26
CA ASP A 31 15.56 0.53 11.69
C ASP A 31 14.42 0.43 10.69
N ILE A 32 14.06 1.55 10.03
CA ILE A 32 13.11 1.62 8.93
C ILE A 32 13.58 2.63 7.88
N GLY A 33 13.55 2.22 6.61
CA GLY A 33 13.77 3.07 5.46
C GLY A 33 12.57 3.08 4.53
N LEU A 34 12.20 4.27 4.03
CA LEU A 34 11.20 4.42 2.98
C LEU A 34 11.88 4.32 1.63
N TYR A 35 11.29 3.53 0.71
CA TYR A 35 11.77 3.37 -0.66
C TYR A 35 10.96 4.20 -1.63
N GLN A 36 9.64 4.15 -1.51
CA GLN A 36 8.73 4.96 -2.31
C GLN A 36 7.40 5.11 -1.59
N TYR A 37 6.66 6.11 -2.02
CA TYR A 37 5.26 6.29 -1.63
C TYR A 37 4.50 6.95 -2.78
N GLY A 38 3.20 6.88 -2.73
CA GLY A 38 2.39 7.52 -3.74
C GLY A 38 0.90 7.51 -3.46
N TRP A 39 0.19 8.02 -4.43
CA TRP A 39 -1.26 8.08 -4.49
C TRP A 39 -1.70 7.73 -5.91
N GLU A 40 -2.82 7.02 -6.01
CA GLU A 40 -3.42 6.68 -7.29
C GLU A 40 -4.93 6.66 -7.19
N HIS A 41 -5.59 7.28 -8.17
CA HIS A 41 -6.99 7.07 -8.47
C HIS A 41 -7.05 6.05 -9.61
N CYS A 42 -7.40 4.82 -9.28
CA CYS A 42 -7.35 3.72 -10.22
C CYS A 42 -8.41 3.83 -11.31
N ALA A 43 -8.06 3.42 -12.52
CA ALA A 43 -9.06 3.16 -13.55
C ALA A 43 -9.88 1.90 -13.19
N PRO A 44 -11.11 1.76 -13.72
CA PRO A 44 -11.88 0.53 -13.55
C PRO A 44 -11.06 -0.71 -13.94
N ALA A 45 -11.09 -1.73 -13.10
CA ALA A 45 -10.36 -2.99 -13.27
C ALA A 45 -8.83 -2.86 -13.39
N HIS A 46 -8.26 -1.71 -13.00
CA HIS A 46 -6.82 -1.55 -12.95
C HIS A 46 -6.22 -2.62 -12.03
N SER A 47 -5.29 -3.40 -12.55
CA SER A 47 -4.70 -4.50 -11.82
C SER A 47 -3.19 -4.42 -11.75
N PHE A 48 -2.64 -4.98 -10.68
CA PHE A 48 -1.21 -5.13 -10.50
C PHE A 48 -0.93 -6.56 -10.03
N GLY A 49 0.03 -7.21 -10.70
CA GLY A 49 0.42 -8.58 -10.41
C GLY A 49 -0.18 -9.60 -11.41
N PRO A 50 0.03 -10.91 -11.19
CA PRO A 50 0.72 -11.49 -10.03
C PRO A 50 2.20 -11.10 -9.97
N ALA A 51 2.68 -10.76 -8.78
CA ALA A 51 4.06 -10.38 -8.56
C ALA A 51 4.51 -10.68 -7.12
N ALA A 52 5.80 -10.82 -6.92
CA ALA A 52 6.43 -10.84 -5.61
C ALA A 52 7.39 -9.64 -5.52
N ARG A 53 7.44 -9.01 -4.35
CA ARG A 53 8.30 -7.86 -4.09
C ARG A 53 9.31 -8.16 -3.00
N ASN A 54 10.33 -7.30 -2.89
CA ASN A 54 11.40 -7.50 -1.91
C ASN A 54 11.21 -6.67 -0.64
N HIS A 55 10.19 -5.82 -0.59
CA HIS A 55 9.92 -4.90 0.50
C HIS A 55 8.48 -5.03 0.96
N TYR A 56 8.16 -4.43 2.12
CA TYR A 56 6.80 -4.26 2.58
C TYR A 56 6.16 -3.11 1.83
N ILE A 57 4.91 -3.27 1.41
CA ILE A 57 4.11 -2.20 0.83
C ILE A 57 2.76 -2.17 1.52
N PHE A 58 2.43 -1.04 2.12
CA PHE A 58 1.13 -0.81 2.71
C PHE A 58 0.30 0.13 1.85
N HIS A 59 -0.89 -0.34 1.44
CA HIS A 59 -1.88 0.47 0.75
C HIS A 59 -2.99 0.84 1.70
N TYR A 60 -3.41 2.10 1.70
CA TYR A 60 -4.58 2.54 2.46
C TYR A 60 -5.65 3.08 1.51
N VAL A 61 -6.86 2.52 1.60
CA VAL A 61 -7.97 2.85 0.69
C VAL A 61 -8.74 4.05 1.21
N ILE A 62 -8.73 5.13 0.42
CA ILE A 62 -9.43 6.38 0.71
C ILE A 62 -10.88 6.26 0.26
N SER A 63 -11.12 5.77 -0.94
CA SER A 63 -12.44 5.55 -1.52
C SER A 63 -12.44 4.34 -2.45
N GLY A 64 -13.61 3.88 -2.79
CA GLY A 64 -13.76 2.75 -3.71
C GLY A 64 -13.53 1.40 -3.05
N THR A 65 -13.50 0.39 -3.90
CA THR A 65 -13.33 -1.01 -3.50
C THR A 65 -12.50 -1.77 -4.52
N GLY A 66 -12.06 -2.94 -4.14
CA GLY A 66 -11.31 -3.85 -5.00
C GLY A 66 -10.97 -5.15 -4.30
N THR A 67 -10.22 -5.98 -4.98
CA THR A 67 -9.89 -7.34 -4.56
C THR A 67 -8.39 -7.51 -4.41
N LEU A 68 -7.97 -8.05 -3.29
CA LEU A 68 -6.61 -8.54 -3.06
C LEU A 68 -6.62 -10.06 -3.08
N MET A 69 -5.76 -10.65 -3.89
CA MET A 69 -5.45 -12.08 -3.88
C MET A 69 -4.01 -12.23 -3.42
N ALA A 70 -3.79 -12.86 -2.29
CA ALA A 70 -2.47 -12.95 -1.68
C ALA A 70 -2.23 -14.32 -1.04
N ASP A 71 -1.02 -14.84 -1.18
CA ASP A 71 -0.66 -16.11 -0.58
C ASP A 71 -0.47 -15.96 0.93
N ASN A 72 -1.06 -16.89 1.67
CA ASN A 72 -0.88 -17.00 3.10
C ASN A 72 0.43 -17.73 3.45
N SER A 73 0.69 -17.94 4.74
CA SER A 73 1.90 -18.63 5.22
C SER A 73 1.99 -20.09 4.79
N ALA A 74 0.86 -20.71 4.43
CA ALA A 74 0.79 -22.09 3.92
C ALA A 74 0.93 -22.17 2.39
N GLY A 75 1.09 -21.03 1.71
CA GLY A 75 1.19 -20.97 0.25
C GLY A 75 -0.16 -21.04 -0.48
N GLU A 76 -1.26 -20.89 0.25
CA GLU A 76 -2.60 -20.89 -0.33
C GLU A 76 -2.99 -19.45 -0.69
N THR A 77 -3.55 -19.24 -1.88
CA THR A 77 -4.04 -17.93 -2.31
C THR A 77 -5.40 -17.64 -1.70
N ILE A 78 -5.48 -16.57 -0.92
CA ILE A 78 -6.69 -16.10 -0.27
C ILE A 78 -7.16 -14.82 -0.95
N THR A 79 -8.48 -14.70 -1.12
CA THR A 79 -9.10 -13.52 -1.73
C THR A 79 -9.76 -12.66 -0.67
N TYR A 80 -9.43 -11.36 -0.69
CA TYR A 80 -9.96 -10.36 0.24
C TYR A 80 -10.64 -9.25 -0.53
N GLN A 81 -11.81 -8.82 -0.06
CA GLN A 81 -12.43 -7.57 -0.51
C GLN A 81 -11.94 -6.44 0.37
N VAL A 82 -11.42 -5.38 -0.23
CA VAL A 82 -10.87 -4.23 0.50
C VAL A 82 -11.56 -2.95 0.06
N LYS A 83 -12.05 -2.20 1.02
CA LYS A 83 -12.83 -0.98 0.78
C LYS A 83 -12.30 0.21 1.57
N SER A 84 -12.90 1.37 1.34
CA SER A 84 -12.59 2.63 2.04
C SER A 84 -12.50 2.45 3.56
N GLY A 85 -11.47 3.03 4.17
CA GLY A 85 -11.18 2.91 5.60
C GLY A 85 -10.43 1.63 5.99
N GLN A 86 -10.08 0.83 5.01
CA GLN A 86 -9.26 -0.38 5.16
C GLN A 86 -7.93 -0.20 4.43
N GLY A 87 -6.99 -1.05 4.75
CA GLY A 87 -5.71 -1.10 4.05
C GLY A 87 -5.25 -2.53 3.88
N PHE A 88 -4.25 -2.74 3.05
CA PHE A 88 -3.64 -4.05 2.90
C PHE A 88 -2.12 -3.96 2.83
N MET A 89 -1.48 -4.94 3.47
CA MET A 89 -0.04 -5.08 3.49
C MET A 89 0.39 -6.15 2.49
N LEU A 90 1.37 -5.82 1.67
CA LEU A 90 2.09 -6.77 0.84
C LEU A 90 3.43 -7.08 1.51
N PHE A 91 3.75 -8.36 1.62
CA PHE A 91 4.92 -8.83 2.36
C PHE A 91 6.06 -9.24 1.41
N PRO A 92 7.33 -9.07 1.82
CA PRO A 92 8.45 -9.53 1.01
C PRO A 92 8.34 -11.00 0.65
N GLY A 93 8.52 -11.32 -0.63
CA GLY A 93 8.45 -12.69 -1.15
C GLY A 93 7.05 -13.28 -1.32
N GLN A 94 6.00 -12.58 -0.87
CA GLN A 94 4.62 -13.03 -1.06
C GLN A 94 4.16 -12.79 -2.49
N ILE A 95 3.52 -13.79 -3.09
CA ILE A 95 2.85 -13.60 -4.39
C ILE A 95 1.49 -12.96 -4.13
N ASN A 96 1.22 -11.87 -4.83
CA ASN A 96 -0.04 -11.15 -4.71
C ASN A 96 -0.49 -10.53 -6.03
N THR A 97 -1.79 -10.33 -6.15
CA THR A 97 -2.46 -9.60 -7.22
C THR A 97 -3.54 -8.74 -6.59
N TYR A 98 -3.65 -7.49 -7.00
CA TYR A 98 -4.75 -6.66 -6.55
C TYR A 98 -5.39 -5.92 -7.72
N ILE A 99 -6.72 -5.83 -7.68
CA ILE A 99 -7.54 -5.37 -8.79
C ILE A 99 -8.59 -4.40 -8.27
N ALA A 100 -8.60 -3.17 -8.80
CA ALA A 100 -9.65 -2.20 -8.52
C ALA A 100 -10.98 -2.65 -9.12
N ASP A 101 -12.07 -2.36 -8.44
CA ASP A 101 -13.42 -2.70 -8.90
C ASP A 101 -13.76 -2.00 -10.23
N THR A 102 -14.65 -2.59 -11.01
CA THR A 102 -15.07 -2.03 -12.30
C THR A 102 -16.04 -0.86 -12.16
N GLY A 103 -16.91 -0.91 -11.16
CA GLY A 103 -17.95 0.10 -10.94
C GLY A 103 -17.55 1.19 -9.96
N PHE A 104 -16.71 0.85 -8.96
CA PHE A 104 -16.27 1.77 -7.94
C PHE A 104 -14.80 1.52 -7.59
N PRO A 105 -13.87 1.87 -8.51
CA PRO A 105 -12.45 1.57 -8.34
C PRO A 105 -11.81 2.33 -7.20
N TRP A 106 -10.74 1.74 -6.63
CA TRP A 106 -9.99 2.35 -5.56
C TRP A 106 -9.41 3.72 -5.87
N GLU A 107 -9.45 4.58 -4.88
CA GLU A 107 -8.48 5.63 -4.65
C GLU A 107 -7.68 5.23 -3.42
N TYR A 108 -6.36 5.08 -3.54
CA TYR A 108 -5.51 4.64 -2.44
C TYR A 108 -4.17 5.35 -2.41
N THR A 109 -3.55 5.33 -1.24
CA THR A 109 -2.17 5.74 -1.04
C THR A 109 -1.34 4.53 -0.67
N TRP A 110 -0.05 4.56 -0.92
CA TRP A 110 0.83 3.49 -0.50
C TRP A 110 2.17 4.01 0.03
N VAL A 111 2.80 3.22 0.89
CA VAL A 111 4.17 3.39 1.33
C VAL A 111 4.91 2.06 1.18
N GLU A 112 6.08 2.11 0.58
CA GLU A 112 6.98 0.98 0.46
C GLU A 112 8.16 1.20 1.39
N PHE A 113 8.45 0.23 2.24
CA PHE A 113 9.47 0.34 3.28
C PHE A 113 10.13 -1.00 3.57
N ASP A 114 11.29 -0.92 4.18
CA ASP A 114 11.98 -2.07 4.75
C ASP A 114 12.91 -1.58 5.88
N GLY A 115 13.68 -2.48 6.47
CA GLY A 115 14.62 -2.16 7.51
C GLY A 115 14.74 -3.28 8.53
N LEU A 116 15.71 -3.14 9.45
CA LEU A 116 15.99 -4.15 10.46
C LEU A 116 14.81 -4.42 11.40
N ARG A 117 13.96 -3.43 11.63
CA ARG A 117 12.78 -3.53 12.50
C ARG A 117 11.46 -3.57 11.76
N ALA A 118 11.46 -3.61 10.43
CA ALA A 118 10.23 -3.58 9.64
C ALA A 118 9.29 -4.75 9.99
N LYS A 119 9.82 -5.96 10.07
CA LYS A 119 9.02 -7.14 10.42
C LYS A 119 8.37 -7.02 11.79
N GLU A 120 9.13 -6.62 12.81
CA GLU A 120 8.62 -6.43 14.17
C GLU A 120 7.51 -5.39 14.23
N ILE A 121 7.67 -4.28 13.54
CA ILE A 121 6.69 -3.20 13.51
C ILE A 121 5.40 -3.64 12.82
N VAL A 122 5.50 -4.34 11.71
CA VAL A 122 4.35 -4.88 10.98
C VAL A 122 3.60 -5.90 11.83
N GLU A 123 4.31 -6.81 12.48
CA GLU A 123 3.72 -7.81 13.39
C GLU A 123 3.05 -7.15 14.60
N THR A 124 3.65 -6.11 15.16
CA THR A 124 3.06 -5.33 16.26
C THR A 124 1.76 -4.65 15.85
N ALA A 125 1.63 -4.26 14.58
CA ALA A 125 0.40 -3.73 14.03
C ALA A 125 -0.69 -4.79 13.80
N GLY A 126 -0.38 -6.08 14.06
CA GLY A 126 -1.30 -7.19 13.87
C GLY A 126 -1.40 -7.70 12.44
N LEU A 127 -0.47 -7.32 11.58
CA LEU A 127 -0.45 -7.69 10.18
C LEU A 127 0.54 -8.83 9.91
N SER A 128 0.11 -9.78 9.10
CA SER A 128 0.91 -10.93 8.67
C SER A 128 0.38 -11.44 7.33
N PRO A 129 1.09 -12.35 6.64
CA PRO A 129 0.56 -12.98 5.43
C PRO A 129 -0.80 -13.67 5.64
N ASP A 130 -1.10 -14.13 6.86
CA ASP A 130 -2.39 -14.73 7.20
C ASP A 130 -3.46 -13.68 7.57
N HIS A 131 -3.04 -12.46 7.88
CA HIS A 131 -3.91 -11.33 8.25
C HIS A 131 -3.41 -10.04 7.59
N PRO A 132 -3.51 -9.93 6.25
CA PRO A 132 -2.91 -8.81 5.52
C PRO A 132 -3.76 -7.54 5.49
N VAL A 133 -5.04 -7.62 5.88
CA VAL A 133 -5.96 -6.49 5.78
C VAL A 133 -6.08 -5.75 7.09
N TYR A 134 -5.86 -4.43 7.03
CA TYR A 134 -6.01 -3.51 8.14
C TYR A 134 -7.40 -2.91 8.14
N HIS A 135 -7.99 -2.77 9.33
CA HIS A 135 -9.28 -2.11 9.52
C HIS A 135 -9.15 -0.97 10.51
N SER A 136 -9.65 0.21 10.13
CA SER A 136 -9.79 1.31 11.08
C SER A 136 -11.04 1.10 11.93
N HIS A 137 -10.87 0.95 13.27
CA HIS A 137 -11.96 0.60 14.18
C HIS A 137 -12.88 1.76 14.56
N SER A 138 -12.52 2.99 14.25
CA SER A 138 -13.31 4.18 14.54
C SER A 138 -13.22 5.21 13.43
N ALA A 139 -14.19 6.13 13.39
CA ALA A 139 -14.18 7.25 12.45
C ALA A 139 -12.96 8.16 12.67
N ASP A 140 -12.57 8.39 13.92
CA ASP A 140 -11.40 9.21 14.27
C ASP A 140 -10.10 8.57 13.80
N LEU A 141 -9.94 7.25 13.99
CA LEU A 141 -8.77 6.51 13.52
C LEU A 141 -8.69 6.49 11.99
N ARG A 142 -9.83 6.31 11.34
CA ARG A 142 -9.93 6.36 9.88
C ARG A 142 -9.47 7.72 9.34
N GLN A 143 -9.97 8.81 9.93
CA GLN A 143 -9.61 10.16 9.55
C GLN A 143 -8.10 10.40 9.74
N LYS A 144 -7.58 9.99 10.89
CA LYS A 144 -6.15 10.12 11.20
C LYS A 144 -5.27 9.34 10.22
N MET A 145 -5.60 8.09 9.94
CA MET A 145 -4.85 7.27 8.98
C MET A 145 -4.85 7.90 7.59
N MET A 146 -6.00 8.39 7.14
CA MET A 146 -6.12 9.05 5.85
C MET A 146 -5.26 10.31 5.79
N GLU A 147 -5.28 11.15 6.82
CA GLU A 147 -4.49 12.37 6.91
C GLU A 147 -2.99 12.08 6.86
N GLU A 148 -2.52 11.09 7.64
CA GLU A 148 -1.12 10.69 7.69
C GLU A 148 -0.64 10.14 6.34
N MET A 149 -1.42 9.27 5.72
CA MET A 149 -1.07 8.68 4.43
C MET A 149 -1.06 9.74 3.31
N LEU A 150 -2.03 10.64 3.30
CA LEU A 150 -2.07 11.76 2.33
C LEU A 150 -0.92 12.75 2.58
N TYR A 151 -0.57 12.99 3.83
CA TYR A 151 0.59 13.82 4.17
C TYR A 151 1.87 13.22 3.57
N ILE A 152 2.11 11.93 3.75
CA ILE A 152 3.27 11.25 3.18
C ILE A 152 3.27 11.36 1.65
N SER A 153 2.12 11.12 0.99
CA SER A 153 2.05 11.07 -0.46
C SER A 153 2.05 12.44 -1.16
N HIS A 154 1.81 13.53 -0.44
CA HIS A 154 1.71 14.88 -1.03
C HIS A 154 2.78 15.87 -0.51
N ASN A 155 3.63 15.45 0.40
CA ASN A 155 4.72 16.23 0.95
C ASN A 155 6.08 15.55 0.75
#